data_35fc0d030118bd67de14794669f61f33
#
_entry.id   35fc0d030118bd67de14794669f61f33
#
_cell.length_a   1.000
_cell.length_b   1.000
_cell.length_c   1.000
_cell.angle_alpha   90.00
_cell.angle_beta   90.00
_cell.angle_gamma   90.00
#
_symmetry.space_group_name_H-M   'P 1'
#
loop_
_entity.id
_entity.type
_entity.pdbx_description
1 polymer ?
#
loop_
_entity_poly.entity_id
_entity_poly.type
_entity_poly.pdbx_seq_one_letter_code
_entity_poly.pdbx_strand_id
1 'polypeptide(L)'
;LYWYSAQKKGYSGVAIFSKIKPKHVEYGCGIEKYDFEGRIIRLDFDSCSVMSVYHPSGSSGDDRQAFKMQWLTDFQNYIDDLKKKLPNLILCGDYNICHKPIDIHNPKSNANTSGFLPEEREWMEQFIQSGFIDSFRHFNQEPHQYSWWSYRAGSRGKNLGWRIDYNLVANHL
;
A
#
# COMPACT_ATOMS: atom_id res chain seq x y z
N LEU A 1 8.95 -1.79 18.98
CA LEU A 1 8.02 -2.53 18.13
C LEU A 1 6.60 -2.05 18.39
N TYR A 2 5.92 -1.71 17.33
CA TYR A 2 4.50 -1.33 17.30
C TYR A 2 3.79 -2.27 16.35
N TRP A 3 2.75 -2.93 16.83
CA TRP A 3 2.07 -4.02 16.13
C TRP A 3 0.56 -3.84 16.18
N TYR A 4 -0.12 -3.97 15.05
CA TYR A 4 -1.56 -3.95 14.97
C TYR A 4 -2.06 -5.17 14.21
N SER A 5 -2.65 -6.12 14.92
CA SER A 5 -3.17 -7.37 14.36
C SER A 5 -4.62 -7.23 13.93
N ALA A 6 -5.01 -8.01 12.91
CA ALA A 6 -6.43 -8.27 12.68
C ALA A 6 -7.05 -9.02 13.86
N GLN A 7 -8.36 -8.88 14.06
CA GLN A 7 -9.09 -9.68 15.04
C GLN A 7 -9.12 -11.17 14.66
N LYS A 8 -9.20 -11.46 13.36
CA LYS A 8 -9.08 -12.82 12.85
C LYS A 8 -7.62 -13.28 12.92
N LYS A 9 -7.35 -14.34 13.67
CA LYS A 9 -6.00 -14.93 13.80
C LYS A 9 -5.44 -15.40 12.46
N GLY A 10 -4.16 -15.16 12.21
CA GLY A 10 -3.47 -15.57 10.99
C GLY A 10 -3.92 -14.84 9.74
N TYR A 11 -4.47 -13.64 9.89
CA TYR A 11 -4.98 -12.82 8.79
C TYR A 11 -4.49 -11.39 8.92
N SER A 12 -4.04 -10.77 7.81
CA SER A 12 -3.64 -9.36 7.77
C SER A 12 -2.70 -8.93 8.92
N GLY A 13 -2.73 -7.64 9.27
CA GLY A 13 -1.88 -7.06 10.33
C GLY A 13 -0.70 -6.27 9.77
N VAL A 14 -0.30 -5.25 10.51
CA VAL A 14 0.82 -4.36 10.16
C VAL A 14 1.71 -4.12 11.37
N ALA A 15 2.97 -3.74 11.13
CA ALA A 15 3.91 -3.43 12.20
C ALA A 15 4.93 -2.37 11.78
N ILE A 16 5.44 -1.62 12.75
CA ILE A 16 6.59 -0.74 12.58
C ILE A 16 7.62 -1.03 13.67
N PHE A 17 8.87 -1.27 13.26
CA PHE A 17 10.01 -1.37 14.14
C PHE A 17 10.74 -0.02 14.15
N SER A 18 10.85 0.62 15.29
CA SER A 18 11.55 1.89 15.43
C SER A 18 12.50 1.86 16.63
N LYS A 19 13.71 2.40 16.43
CA LYS A 19 14.66 2.70 17.51
C LYS A 19 14.33 4.02 18.20
N ILE A 20 13.64 4.93 17.48
CA ILE A 20 13.22 6.23 17.99
C ILE A 20 11.81 6.08 18.56
N LYS A 21 11.59 6.60 19.76
CA LYS A 21 10.25 6.63 20.37
C LYS A 21 9.38 7.68 19.66
N PRO A 22 8.23 7.32 19.11
CA PRO A 22 7.31 8.31 18.52
C PRO A 22 6.63 9.15 19.62
N LYS A 23 6.18 10.33 19.26
CA LYS A 23 5.34 11.19 20.11
C LYS A 23 3.92 10.66 20.25
N HIS A 24 3.40 10.04 19.19
CA HIS A 24 2.06 9.47 19.14
C HIS A 24 2.06 8.20 18.30
N VAL A 25 1.16 7.28 18.64
CA VAL A 25 0.88 6.04 17.88
C VAL A 25 -0.61 5.98 17.62
N GLU A 26 -0.99 5.84 16.35
CA GLU A 26 -2.37 5.64 15.93
C GLU A 26 -2.55 4.23 15.36
N TYR A 27 -3.57 3.53 15.83
CA TYR A 27 -3.95 2.19 15.39
C TYR A 27 -5.26 2.26 14.61
N GLY A 28 -5.19 1.92 13.32
CA GLY A 28 -6.35 1.99 12.42
C GLY A 28 -6.59 3.38 11.82
N CYS A 29 -7.75 3.54 11.22
CA CYS A 29 -8.20 4.79 10.58
C CYS A 29 -9.56 5.29 11.10
N GLY A 30 -10.13 4.63 12.12
CA GLY A 30 -11.44 4.96 12.69
C GLY A 30 -12.63 4.39 11.90
N ILE A 31 -12.38 3.52 10.91
CA ILE A 31 -13.41 2.81 10.15
C ILE A 31 -13.40 1.34 10.58
N GLU A 32 -14.39 0.95 11.36
CA GLU A 32 -14.45 -0.33 12.09
C GLU A 32 -14.15 -1.55 11.21
N LYS A 33 -14.79 -1.64 10.03
CA LYS A 33 -14.58 -2.77 9.09
C LYS A 33 -13.13 -2.95 8.63
N TYR A 34 -12.34 -1.87 8.59
CA TYR A 34 -10.93 -1.88 8.23
C TYR A 34 -10.04 -2.09 9.46
N ASP A 35 -10.43 -1.50 10.58
CA ASP A 35 -9.69 -1.61 11.83
C ASP A 35 -9.77 -3.04 12.38
N PHE A 36 -10.87 -3.77 12.14
CA PHE A 36 -10.96 -5.21 12.42
C PHE A 36 -9.95 -6.06 11.64
N GLU A 37 -9.52 -5.58 10.47
CA GLU A 37 -8.52 -6.28 9.65
C GLU A 37 -7.07 -5.82 9.98
N GLY A 38 -6.87 -4.85 10.91
CA GLY A 38 -5.54 -4.41 11.36
C GLY A 38 -4.65 -3.91 10.22
N ARG A 39 -5.17 -2.97 9.39
CA ARG A 39 -4.54 -2.61 8.11
C ARG A 39 -3.68 -1.37 8.14
N ILE A 40 -3.77 -0.56 9.21
CA ILE A 40 -3.04 0.70 9.33
C ILE A 40 -2.45 0.84 10.72
N ILE A 41 -1.18 1.23 10.79
CA ILE A 41 -0.54 1.78 11.99
C ILE A 41 0.27 3.01 11.60
N ARG A 42 0.20 4.07 12.40
CA ARG A 42 0.94 5.32 12.20
C ARG A 42 1.77 5.68 13.42
N LEU A 43 2.99 6.08 13.20
CA LEU A 43 3.88 6.66 14.21
C LEU A 43 4.20 8.11 13.85
N ASP A 44 3.90 9.04 14.77
CA ASP A 44 4.19 10.44 14.60
C ASP A 44 5.49 10.80 15.33
N PHE A 45 6.46 11.36 14.59
CA PHE A 45 7.74 11.84 15.07
C PHE A 45 7.82 13.38 15.00
N ASP A 46 8.94 13.97 15.37
CA ASP A 46 9.11 15.43 15.32
C ASP A 46 9.03 16.00 13.91
N SER A 47 9.61 15.33 12.93
CA SER A 47 9.75 15.83 11.56
C SER A 47 8.77 15.24 10.58
N CYS A 48 8.25 14.03 10.84
CA CYS A 48 7.36 13.31 9.92
C CYS A 48 6.48 12.29 10.63
N SER A 49 5.46 11.84 9.95
CA SER A 49 4.63 10.71 10.34
C SER A 49 4.84 9.55 9.39
N VAL A 50 5.13 8.37 9.93
CA VAL A 50 5.35 7.14 9.17
C VAL A 50 4.18 6.21 9.37
N MET A 51 3.62 5.72 8.27
CA MET A 51 2.48 4.80 8.27
C MET A 51 2.87 3.49 7.60
N SER A 52 2.50 2.37 8.24
CA SER A 52 2.51 1.06 7.60
C SER A 52 1.09 0.68 7.24
N VAL A 53 0.87 0.35 5.96
CA VAL A 53 -0.45 0.08 5.40
C VAL A 53 -0.44 -1.26 4.66
N TYR A 54 -1.49 -2.05 4.84
CA TYR A 54 -1.73 -3.27 4.08
C TYR A 54 -3.07 -3.17 3.37
N HIS A 55 -3.04 -2.79 2.09
CA HIS A 55 -4.24 -2.69 1.25
C HIS A 55 -4.85 -4.07 0.99
N PRO A 56 -6.19 -4.19 0.93
CA PRO A 56 -6.83 -5.45 0.62
C PRO A 56 -6.43 -6.00 -0.74
N SER A 57 -6.28 -7.33 -0.85
CA SER A 57 -6.26 -8.00 -2.13
C SER A 57 -7.68 -8.27 -2.62
N GLY A 58 -7.91 -8.08 -3.93
CA GLY A 58 -9.18 -8.42 -4.59
C GLY A 58 -9.18 -9.82 -5.22
N SER A 59 -8.10 -10.59 -5.10
CA SER A 59 -7.92 -11.86 -5.81
C SER A 59 -8.82 -13.01 -5.34
N SER A 60 -9.55 -12.84 -4.24
CA SER A 60 -10.43 -13.87 -3.67
C SER A 60 -11.89 -13.77 -4.11
N GLY A 61 -12.17 -13.09 -5.22
CA GLY A 61 -13.49 -12.97 -5.83
C GLY A 61 -14.07 -11.56 -5.81
N ASP A 62 -15.23 -11.39 -6.43
CA ASP A 62 -15.85 -10.08 -6.71
C ASP A 62 -16.16 -9.30 -5.44
N ASP A 63 -16.61 -9.95 -4.37
CA ASP A 63 -16.88 -9.28 -3.09
C ASP A 63 -15.61 -8.66 -2.48
N ARG A 64 -14.47 -9.36 -2.58
CA ARG A 64 -13.18 -8.82 -2.10
C ARG A 64 -12.66 -7.72 -3.01
N GLN A 65 -12.89 -7.81 -4.32
CA GLN A 65 -12.55 -6.72 -5.26
C GLN A 65 -13.41 -5.48 -4.98
N ALA A 66 -14.71 -5.63 -4.75
CA ALA A 66 -15.59 -4.53 -4.38
C ALA A 66 -15.17 -3.90 -3.04
N PHE A 67 -14.84 -4.71 -2.04
CA PHE A 67 -14.30 -4.25 -0.75
C PHE A 67 -12.99 -3.46 -0.93
N LYS A 68 -12.09 -3.93 -1.80
CA LYS A 68 -10.85 -3.23 -2.12
C LYS A 68 -11.12 -1.87 -2.75
N MET A 69 -12.01 -1.78 -3.75
CA MET A 69 -12.32 -0.50 -4.39
C MET A 69 -12.93 0.50 -3.40
N GLN A 70 -13.81 0.05 -2.51
CA GLN A 70 -14.34 0.91 -1.44
C GLN A 70 -13.23 1.33 -0.47
N TRP A 71 -12.34 0.41 -0.07
CA TRP A 71 -11.17 0.74 0.73
C TRP A 71 -10.32 1.84 0.09
N LEU A 72 -10.04 1.75 -1.21
CA LEU A 72 -9.21 2.73 -1.93
C LEU A 72 -9.82 4.14 -1.84
N THR A 73 -11.14 4.25 -2.02
CA THR A 73 -11.87 5.51 -1.88
C THR A 73 -11.81 6.04 -0.45
N ASP A 74 -12.10 5.20 0.53
CA ASP A 74 -12.12 5.59 1.95
C ASP A 74 -10.70 5.94 2.44
N PHE A 75 -9.68 5.22 1.98
CA PHE A 75 -8.28 5.49 2.29
C PHE A 75 -7.82 6.83 1.70
N GLN A 76 -8.19 7.15 0.45
CA GLN A 76 -7.91 8.45 -0.15
C GLN A 76 -8.49 9.58 0.73
N ASN A 77 -9.76 9.48 1.10
CA ASN A 77 -10.42 10.49 1.94
C ASN A 77 -9.73 10.63 3.31
N TYR A 78 -9.39 9.50 3.94
CA TYR A 78 -8.67 9.48 5.21
C TYR A 78 -7.30 10.19 5.11
N ILE A 79 -6.54 9.91 4.06
CA ILE A 79 -5.23 10.55 3.85
C ILE A 79 -5.38 12.03 3.49
N ASP A 80 -6.38 12.40 2.72
CA ASP A 80 -6.63 13.81 2.37
C ASP A 80 -7.01 14.65 3.62
N ASP A 81 -7.75 14.09 4.55
CA ASP A 81 -8.02 14.75 5.83
C ASP A 81 -6.80 14.76 6.75
N LEU A 82 -6.04 13.67 6.78
CA LEU A 82 -4.83 13.56 7.59
C LEU A 82 -3.75 14.57 7.17
N LYS A 83 -3.53 14.76 5.88
CA LYS A 83 -2.57 15.73 5.32
C LYS A 83 -2.79 17.16 5.81
N LYS A 84 -4.03 17.55 6.12
CA LYS A 84 -4.36 18.88 6.64
C LYS A 84 -3.74 19.14 8.01
N LYS A 85 -3.48 18.11 8.79
CA LYS A 85 -2.92 18.17 10.16
C LYS A 85 -1.47 17.69 10.22
N LEU A 86 -1.14 16.69 9.43
CA LEU A 86 0.16 16.03 9.38
C LEU A 86 0.64 15.97 7.92
N PRO A 87 1.17 17.07 7.37
CA PRO A 87 1.54 17.13 5.96
C PRO A 87 2.76 16.26 5.60
N ASN A 88 3.65 16.01 6.56
CA ASN A 88 4.90 15.28 6.34
C ASN A 88 4.69 13.76 6.47
N LEU A 89 3.93 13.16 5.53
CA LEU A 89 3.59 11.75 5.54
C LEU A 89 4.58 10.91 4.73
N ILE A 90 4.92 9.75 5.29
CA ILE A 90 5.61 8.65 4.61
C ILE A 90 4.72 7.41 4.75
N LEU A 91 4.22 6.90 3.62
CA LEU A 91 3.28 5.78 3.56
C LEU A 91 3.98 4.56 2.98
N CYS A 92 4.21 3.56 3.83
CA CYS A 92 4.92 2.34 3.46
C CYS A 92 3.97 1.14 3.49
N GLY A 93 4.14 0.19 2.58
CA GLY A 93 3.44 -1.08 2.68
C GLY A 93 3.04 -1.72 1.37
N ASP A 94 2.24 -2.78 1.51
CA ASP A 94 1.67 -3.53 0.39
C ASP A 94 0.36 -2.88 -0.08
N TYR A 95 0.39 -2.33 -1.29
CA TYR A 95 -0.78 -1.70 -1.92
C TYR A 95 -1.62 -2.70 -2.72
N ASN A 96 -1.11 -3.93 -2.93
CA ASN A 96 -1.75 -4.93 -3.77
C ASN A 96 -2.12 -4.40 -5.18
N ILE A 97 -1.38 -3.41 -5.68
CA ILE A 97 -1.55 -2.79 -7.00
C ILE A 97 -0.18 -2.61 -7.66
N CYS A 98 -0.03 -3.07 -8.89
CA CYS A 98 1.05 -2.64 -9.78
C CYS A 98 0.61 -1.37 -10.49
N HIS A 99 1.36 -0.27 -10.37
CA HIS A 99 0.98 1.03 -10.91
C HIS A 99 1.06 1.06 -12.44
N LYS A 100 2.22 0.74 -12.99
CA LYS A 100 2.51 0.87 -14.43
C LYS A 100 2.95 -0.46 -15.05
N PRO A 101 2.93 -0.59 -16.39
CA PRO A 101 3.39 -1.81 -17.05
C PRO A 101 4.82 -2.25 -16.69
N ILE A 102 5.69 -1.30 -16.32
CA ILE A 102 7.06 -1.59 -15.84
C ILE A 102 7.08 -2.31 -14.48
N ASP A 103 5.97 -2.27 -13.73
CA ASP A 103 5.85 -2.80 -12.37
C ASP A 103 5.36 -4.25 -12.31
N ILE A 104 5.10 -4.86 -13.47
CA ILE A 104 4.56 -6.21 -13.56
C ILE A 104 5.14 -6.98 -14.74
N HIS A 105 5.39 -8.28 -14.55
CA HIS A 105 5.68 -9.16 -15.67
C HIS A 105 4.41 -9.39 -16.51
N ASN A 106 4.55 -9.51 -17.83
CA ASN A 106 3.46 -9.76 -18.76
C ASN A 106 2.23 -8.84 -18.56
N PRO A 107 2.36 -7.51 -18.70
CA PRO A 107 1.26 -6.57 -18.44
C PRO A 107 0.04 -6.81 -19.34
N LYS A 108 0.24 -7.29 -20.58
CA LYS A 108 -0.87 -7.59 -21.50
C LYS A 108 -1.74 -8.73 -21.01
N SER A 109 -1.15 -9.84 -20.56
CA SER A 109 -1.91 -11.00 -20.06
C SER A 109 -2.57 -10.74 -18.70
N ASN A 110 -2.06 -9.78 -17.92
CA ASN A 110 -2.56 -9.42 -16.60
C ASN A 110 -3.49 -8.19 -16.61
N ALA A 111 -3.85 -7.66 -17.79
CA ALA A 111 -4.63 -6.41 -17.90
C ALA A 111 -5.98 -6.44 -17.18
N ASN A 112 -6.56 -7.63 -17.01
CA ASN A 112 -7.83 -7.86 -16.30
C ASN A 112 -7.65 -8.67 -15.01
N THR A 113 -6.45 -8.67 -14.42
CA THR A 113 -6.16 -9.38 -13.17
C THR A 113 -6.19 -8.39 -12.00
N SER A 114 -6.86 -8.78 -10.90
CA SER A 114 -6.85 -7.98 -9.66
C SER A 114 -5.40 -7.68 -9.22
N GLY A 115 -5.14 -6.44 -8.88
CA GLY A 115 -3.81 -5.88 -8.65
C GLY A 115 -3.21 -5.19 -9.88
N PHE A 116 -3.84 -5.33 -11.06
CA PHE A 116 -3.45 -4.60 -12.29
C PHE A 116 -4.63 -4.15 -13.14
N LEU A 117 -5.83 -4.10 -12.57
CA LEU A 117 -7.03 -3.60 -13.22
C LEU A 117 -6.87 -2.11 -13.59
N PRO A 118 -7.49 -1.64 -14.70
CA PRO A 118 -7.42 -0.24 -15.10
C PRO A 118 -7.82 0.73 -13.99
N GLU A 119 -8.92 0.46 -13.28
CA GLU A 119 -9.43 1.29 -12.17
C GLU A 119 -8.51 1.32 -10.95
N GLU A 120 -7.80 0.22 -10.65
CA GLU A 120 -6.80 0.18 -9.58
C GLU A 120 -5.58 1.04 -9.91
N ARG A 121 -5.10 0.95 -11.16
CA ARG A 121 -3.96 1.73 -11.65
C ARG A 121 -4.29 3.22 -11.76
N GLU A 122 -5.52 3.54 -12.18
CA GLU A 122 -6.01 4.92 -12.23
C GLU A 122 -6.06 5.52 -10.83
N TRP A 123 -6.62 4.79 -9.86
CA TRP A 123 -6.60 5.21 -8.46
C TRP A 123 -5.16 5.47 -7.97
N MET A 124 -4.23 4.55 -8.24
CA MET A 124 -2.83 4.69 -7.81
C MET A 124 -2.16 5.92 -8.42
N GLU A 125 -2.42 6.21 -9.71
CA GLU A 125 -1.94 7.43 -10.38
C GLU A 125 -2.48 8.69 -9.70
N GLN A 126 -3.80 8.75 -9.47
CA GLN A 126 -4.45 9.87 -8.81
C GLN A 126 -3.96 10.04 -7.36
N PHE A 127 -3.78 8.94 -6.64
CA PHE A 127 -3.28 8.95 -5.26
C PHE A 127 -1.86 9.53 -5.19
N ILE A 128 -0.96 9.11 -6.05
CA ILE A 128 0.40 9.66 -6.12
C ILE A 128 0.34 11.14 -6.48
N GLN A 129 -0.44 11.53 -7.50
CA GLN A 129 -0.59 12.92 -7.92
C GLN A 129 -1.23 13.82 -6.85
N SER A 130 -1.92 13.25 -5.87
CA SER A 130 -2.52 14.01 -4.76
C SER A 130 -1.51 14.60 -3.77
N GLY A 131 -0.20 14.41 -4.00
CA GLY A 131 0.87 15.03 -3.20
C GLY A 131 1.96 14.08 -2.73
N PHE A 132 2.16 12.97 -3.43
CA PHE A 132 3.20 11.98 -3.09
C PHE A 132 4.18 11.74 -4.24
N ILE A 133 5.31 11.13 -3.89
CA ILE A 133 6.32 10.60 -4.81
C ILE A 133 6.46 9.11 -4.50
N ASP A 134 6.43 8.28 -5.53
CA ASP A 134 6.90 6.89 -5.46
C ASP A 134 8.43 6.92 -5.37
N SER A 135 8.96 6.80 -4.16
CA SER A 135 10.39 6.98 -3.91
C SER A 135 11.25 5.98 -4.66
N PHE A 136 10.77 4.74 -4.87
CA PHE A 136 11.51 3.77 -5.65
C PHE A 136 11.62 4.20 -7.12
N ARG A 137 10.53 4.58 -7.76
CA ARG A 137 10.52 5.01 -9.16
C ARG A 137 11.14 6.38 -9.39
N HIS A 138 11.24 7.20 -8.35
CA HIS A 138 12.00 8.44 -8.41
C HIS A 138 13.51 8.19 -8.69
N PHE A 139 14.07 7.16 -8.06
CA PHE A 139 15.50 6.85 -8.18
C PHE A 139 15.80 5.72 -9.16
N ASN A 140 14.85 4.84 -9.46
CA ASN A 140 15.07 3.65 -10.28
C ASN A 140 14.00 3.49 -11.36
N GLN A 141 14.42 3.68 -12.61
CA GLN A 141 13.57 3.52 -13.81
C GLN A 141 13.79 2.20 -14.54
N GLU A 142 14.61 1.30 -13.97
CA GLU A 142 14.93 0.01 -14.59
C GLU A 142 13.73 -0.94 -14.52
N PRO A 143 13.43 -1.68 -15.60
CA PRO A 143 12.40 -2.72 -15.61
C PRO A 143 12.79 -3.94 -14.77
N HIS A 144 11.85 -4.84 -14.60
CA HIS A 144 12.04 -6.14 -13.92
C HIS A 144 12.44 -6.05 -12.44
N GLN A 145 12.09 -4.94 -11.80
CA GLN A 145 12.27 -4.72 -10.37
C GLN A 145 10.93 -4.94 -9.66
N TYR A 146 10.82 -6.03 -8.93
CA TYR A 146 9.56 -6.47 -8.30
C TYR A 146 9.75 -6.67 -6.80
N SER A 147 8.64 -6.66 -6.06
CA SER A 147 8.62 -6.89 -4.61
C SER A 147 7.93 -8.19 -4.22
N TRP A 148 7.11 -8.76 -5.11
CA TRP A 148 6.36 -9.98 -4.87
C TRP A 148 6.41 -10.95 -6.04
N TRP A 149 6.41 -12.26 -5.73
CA TRP A 149 6.36 -13.37 -6.69
C TRP A 149 5.43 -14.45 -6.18
N SER A 150 4.63 -15.04 -7.06
CA SER A 150 3.85 -16.22 -6.72
C SER A 150 4.74 -17.38 -6.28
N TYR A 151 4.30 -18.14 -5.29
CA TYR A 151 4.98 -19.40 -4.90
C TYR A 151 4.87 -20.50 -5.95
N ARG A 152 3.95 -20.34 -6.92
CA ARG A 152 3.67 -21.35 -7.95
C ARG A 152 4.68 -21.26 -9.11
N ALA A 153 4.92 -22.39 -9.78
CA ALA A 153 5.63 -22.50 -11.04
C ALA A 153 7.06 -21.91 -11.05
N GLY A 154 7.70 -21.78 -9.89
CA GLY A 154 9.07 -21.22 -9.79
C GLY A 154 9.15 -19.75 -10.23
N SER A 155 8.09 -18.96 -10.02
CA SER A 155 7.95 -17.59 -10.50
C SER A 155 9.11 -16.70 -10.07
N ARG A 156 9.62 -16.84 -8.84
CA ARG A 156 10.75 -16.05 -8.34
C ARG A 156 12.05 -16.32 -9.11
N GLY A 157 12.35 -17.58 -9.37
CA GLY A 157 13.54 -17.97 -10.14
C GLY A 157 13.51 -17.50 -11.60
N LYS A 158 12.31 -17.30 -12.16
CA LYS A 158 12.08 -16.79 -13.52
C LYS A 158 11.85 -15.27 -13.54
N ASN A 159 11.90 -14.62 -12.40
CA ASN A 159 11.56 -13.20 -12.21
C ASN A 159 10.18 -12.79 -12.78
N LEU A 160 9.17 -13.66 -12.64
CA LEU A 160 7.78 -13.36 -13.02
C LEU A 160 7.08 -12.68 -11.84
N GLY A 161 7.45 -11.44 -11.58
CA GLY A 161 7.10 -10.71 -10.37
C GLY A 161 6.14 -9.55 -10.59
N TRP A 162 5.74 -8.98 -9.45
CA TRP A 162 4.86 -7.83 -9.31
C TRP A 162 5.49 -6.87 -8.31
N ARG A 163 5.51 -5.58 -8.60
CA ARG A 163 5.86 -4.56 -7.63
C ARG A 163 4.56 -3.98 -7.06
N ILE A 164 4.24 -4.40 -5.86
CA ILE A 164 3.01 -4.06 -5.15
C ILE A 164 3.27 -3.38 -3.80
N ASP A 165 4.53 -3.36 -3.36
CA ASP A 165 4.96 -2.66 -2.15
C ASP A 165 5.56 -1.31 -2.51
N TYR A 166 5.19 -0.27 -1.77
CA TYR A 166 5.60 1.12 -2.02
C TYR A 166 6.06 1.82 -0.75
N ASN A 167 6.94 2.79 -0.97
CA ASN A 167 7.24 3.84 -0.02
C ASN A 167 6.87 5.16 -0.70
N LEU A 168 5.68 5.66 -0.41
CA LEU A 168 5.20 6.94 -0.90
C LEU A 168 5.57 8.04 0.09
N VAL A 169 6.24 9.07 -0.39
CA VAL A 169 6.74 10.18 0.43
C VAL A 169 6.03 11.45 -0.01
N ALA A 170 5.59 12.27 0.94
CA ALA A 170 5.02 13.58 0.62
C ALA A 170 5.98 14.38 -0.26
N ASN A 171 5.50 14.96 -1.35
CA ASN A 171 6.31 15.51 -2.45
C ASN A 171 7.17 16.72 -2.07
N HIS A 172 6.98 17.31 -0.89
CA HIS A 172 7.75 18.43 -0.36
C HIS A 172 8.83 18.02 0.68
N LEU A 173 8.97 16.71 0.96
CA LEU A 173 10.03 16.13 1.83
C LEU A 173 11.31 15.75 1.01
#